data_db813c481c4aed78a374756f37dd360b
#
_entry.id   db813c481c4aed78a374756f37dd360b
#
_cell.length_a   1.000
_cell.length_b   1.000
_cell.length_c   1.000
_cell.angle_alpha   90.00
_cell.angle_beta   90.00
_cell.angle_gamma   90.00
#
_symmetry.space_group_name_H-M   'P 1'
#
loop_
_entity.id
_entity.type
_entity.pdbx_description
1 polymer ?
#
loop_
_entity_poly.entity_id
_entity_poly.type
_entity_poly.pdbx_seq_one_letter_code
_entity_poly.pdbx_strand_id
1 'polypeptide(L)'
;MRPRIWGATVFAAKRICRLFCLALCLAGVGTASPGQAETLKVCYDQWPPMTIFPTEEAPERGVVIDMLDQIYRSHGYDIEYYEVPLARGLTMVGDGLCDMLPEYVFSENAADEFVYANEETFAYTTAFVVRRGDPWRYTGIGSIEGRRVATGPGWDYSSMSPDYQRYLEDPKNANFVEVIAGNDDVVDRIFRMLVENRVDLYADNDLVLQDVLNRLGLNEELEIVRPGLEKKLVERPIFSNALPAEKRQTLISIWNEGRRSMKGAGEKRLLDKYNVAFEGRGEDP
;
A
#
# COMPACT_ATOMS: atom_id res chain seq x y z
N MET A 1 -55.40 -8.56 87.25
CA MET A 1 -56.16 -8.79 86.02
C MET A 1 -55.42 -8.15 84.89
N ARG A 2 -54.97 -8.91 83.94
CA ARG A 2 -54.24 -8.46 82.71
C ARG A 2 -55.26 -8.22 81.59
N PRO A 3 -54.98 -7.28 80.66
CA PRO A 3 -55.39 -7.56 79.29
C PRO A 3 -54.13 -7.55 78.36
N ARG A 4 -54.20 -8.47 77.42
CA ARG A 4 -53.32 -8.71 76.32
C ARG A 4 -53.37 -7.59 75.27
N ILE A 5 -52.25 -7.16 74.76
CA ILE A 5 -52.15 -6.39 73.53
C ILE A 5 -51.40 -7.29 72.49
N TRP A 6 -52.13 -7.71 71.46
CA TRP A 6 -51.58 -8.36 70.29
C TRP A 6 -52.13 -7.61 69.06
N GLY A 7 -51.21 -7.24 68.16
CA GLY A 7 -51.60 -7.01 66.77
C GLY A 7 -51.29 -5.65 66.20
N ALA A 8 -50.02 -5.36 65.91
CA ALA A 8 -49.63 -4.32 64.95
C ALA A 8 -48.15 -4.38 64.45
N THR A 9 -47.72 -5.54 63.92
CA THR A 9 -46.31 -5.58 63.39
C THR A 9 -46.10 -6.47 62.15
N VAL A 10 -47.16 -6.77 61.37
CA VAL A 10 -46.99 -7.65 60.20
C VAL A 10 -47.18 -6.93 58.88
N PHE A 11 -47.62 -5.68 58.81
CA PHE A 11 -47.86 -4.99 57.53
C PHE A 11 -46.74 -4.13 57.01
N ALA A 12 -45.66 -3.85 57.75
CA ALA A 12 -44.58 -2.99 57.30
C ALA A 12 -43.48 -3.73 56.53
N ALA A 13 -43.34 -5.05 56.67
CA ALA A 13 -42.24 -5.80 56.07
C ALA A 13 -42.42 -6.16 54.57
N LYS A 14 -43.64 -6.11 54.06
CA LYS A 14 -43.92 -6.47 52.63
C LYS A 14 -43.79 -5.31 51.64
N ARG A 15 -43.72 -4.06 52.08
CA ARG A 15 -43.52 -2.91 51.16
C ARG A 15 -42.06 -2.54 50.93
N ILE A 16 -41.15 -2.89 51.84
CA ILE A 16 -39.72 -2.56 51.72
C ILE A 16 -39.03 -3.54 50.77
N CYS A 17 -39.47 -4.79 50.69
CA CYS A 17 -38.86 -5.80 49.81
C CYS A 17 -39.21 -5.58 48.30
N ARG A 18 -40.28 -4.86 47.96
CA ARG A 18 -40.61 -4.54 46.54
C ARG A 18 -39.89 -3.31 45.99
N LEU A 19 -39.42 -2.41 46.82
CA LEU A 19 -38.65 -1.24 46.41
C LEU A 19 -37.16 -1.58 46.24
N PHE A 20 -36.65 -2.61 46.92
CA PHE A 20 -35.23 -3.04 46.79
C PHE A 20 -34.99 -3.94 45.54
N CYS A 21 -36.01 -4.65 45.06
CA CYS A 21 -35.87 -5.43 43.81
C CYS A 21 -35.99 -4.58 42.54
N LEU A 22 -36.62 -3.39 42.57
CA LEU A 22 -36.70 -2.50 41.42
C LEU A 22 -35.41 -1.66 41.23
N ALA A 23 -34.66 -1.42 42.28
CA ALA A 23 -33.40 -0.67 42.23
C ALA A 23 -32.20 -1.50 41.72
N LEU A 24 -32.30 -2.85 41.75
CA LEU A 24 -31.20 -3.72 41.29
C LEU A 24 -31.25 -4.04 39.79
N CYS A 25 -32.35 -3.73 39.10
CA CYS A 25 -32.49 -3.97 37.65
C CYS A 25 -32.02 -2.78 36.78
N LEU A 26 -31.68 -1.65 37.37
CA LEU A 26 -31.22 -0.44 36.65
C LEU A 26 -29.68 -0.25 36.61
N ALA A 27 -28.92 -1.15 37.27
CA ALA A 27 -27.45 -1.07 37.32
C ALA A 27 -26.73 -1.87 36.19
N GLY A 28 -27.45 -2.35 35.20
CA GLY A 28 -26.95 -3.21 34.13
C GLY A 28 -26.86 -2.52 32.74
N VAL A 29 -26.98 -1.19 32.66
CA VAL A 29 -26.57 -0.48 31.43
C VAL A 29 -25.05 -0.33 31.51
N GLY A 30 -24.36 -1.38 31.10
CA GLY A 30 -22.94 -1.30 30.80
C GLY A 30 -22.76 -0.16 29.81
N THR A 31 -22.14 0.93 30.23
CA THR A 31 -21.58 1.91 29.32
C THR A 31 -20.59 1.14 28.45
N ALA A 32 -21.01 0.72 27.24
CA ALA A 32 -20.07 0.33 26.22
C ALA A 32 -19.12 1.53 26.07
N SER A 33 -17.93 1.42 26.61
CA SER A 33 -16.84 2.36 26.28
C SER A 33 -16.81 2.39 24.75
N PRO A 34 -16.84 3.57 24.11
CA PRO A 34 -16.57 3.64 22.69
C PRO A 34 -15.25 2.91 22.49
N GLY A 35 -15.29 1.79 21.76
CA GLY A 35 -14.10 1.03 21.43
C GLY A 35 -13.12 2.01 20.83
N GLN A 36 -11.95 2.16 21.45
CA GLN A 36 -10.88 2.98 20.90
C GLN A 36 -10.57 2.38 19.51
N ALA A 37 -10.65 3.21 18.48
CA ALA A 37 -10.32 2.77 17.13
C ALA A 37 -8.93 2.11 17.15
N GLU A 38 -8.83 0.94 16.56
CA GLU A 38 -7.56 0.23 16.47
C GLU A 38 -6.66 0.95 15.46
N THR A 39 -5.41 1.18 15.82
CA THR A 39 -4.46 1.87 14.93
C THR A 39 -3.82 0.86 13.99
N LEU A 40 -3.82 1.19 12.69
CA LEU A 40 -3.07 0.50 11.63
C LEU A 40 -1.86 1.35 11.24
N LYS A 41 -0.65 0.83 11.40
CA LYS A 41 0.60 1.49 11.03
C LYS A 41 1.01 1.10 9.63
N VAL A 42 1.08 2.07 8.75
CA VAL A 42 1.36 1.88 7.32
C VAL A 42 2.63 2.62 6.94
N CYS A 43 3.64 1.87 6.48
CA CYS A 43 4.79 2.43 5.81
C CYS A 43 4.49 2.54 4.30
N TYR A 44 4.91 3.62 3.66
CA TYR A 44 4.84 3.76 2.20
C TYR A 44 5.93 4.71 1.70
N ASP A 45 6.28 4.60 0.44
CA ASP A 45 7.29 5.43 -0.22
C ASP A 45 6.67 6.42 -1.22
N GLN A 46 7.52 7.29 -1.76
CA GLN A 46 7.11 8.28 -2.74
C GLN A 46 7.17 7.68 -4.15
N TRP A 47 6.01 7.40 -4.73
CA TRP A 47 5.88 6.80 -6.06
C TRP A 47 4.62 7.32 -6.80
N PRO A 48 4.59 8.63 -7.17
CA PRO A 48 3.43 9.23 -7.81
C PRO A 48 3.10 8.56 -9.15
N PRO A 49 1.80 8.45 -9.49
CA PRO A 49 0.62 8.91 -8.77
C PRO A 49 0.06 7.89 -7.77
N MET A 50 0.75 6.76 -7.56
CA MET A 50 0.27 5.64 -6.75
C MET A 50 0.33 5.97 -5.26
N THR A 51 1.50 6.36 -4.77
CA THR A 51 1.75 6.83 -3.41
C THR A 51 2.45 8.19 -3.44
N ILE A 52 1.99 9.15 -2.64
CA ILE A 52 2.47 10.52 -2.62
C ILE A 52 2.67 10.98 -1.17
N PHE A 53 3.84 11.56 -0.88
CA PHE A 53 4.04 12.28 0.39
C PHE A 53 3.32 13.63 0.32
N PRO A 54 2.32 13.86 1.17
CA PRO A 54 1.55 15.10 1.11
C PRO A 54 2.39 16.29 1.55
N THR A 55 2.06 17.46 0.98
CA THR A 55 2.58 18.75 1.44
C THR A 55 1.42 19.63 1.91
N GLU A 56 1.72 20.79 2.49
CA GLU A 56 0.66 21.76 2.87
C GLU A 56 -0.14 22.24 1.64
N GLU A 57 0.53 22.37 0.48
CA GLU A 57 -0.08 22.82 -0.78
C GLU A 57 -0.77 21.70 -1.55
N ALA A 58 -0.32 20.44 -1.38
CA ALA A 58 -0.83 19.26 -2.07
C ALA A 58 -1.07 18.12 -1.04
N PRO A 59 -2.26 18.10 -0.41
CA PRO A 59 -2.56 17.16 0.68
C PRO A 59 -2.90 15.74 0.20
N GLU A 60 -2.99 15.52 -1.10
CA GLU A 60 -3.30 14.23 -1.70
C GLU A 60 -2.18 13.23 -1.44
N ARG A 61 -2.56 11.97 -1.13
CA ARG A 61 -1.63 10.89 -0.80
C ARG A 61 -1.44 9.84 -1.89
N GLY A 62 -2.11 9.98 -3.03
CA GLY A 62 -2.03 9.03 -4.13
C GLY A 62 -3.16 8.01 -4.15
N VAL A 63 -3.27 7.32 -5.28
CA VAL A 63 -4.36 6.37 -5.58
C VAL A 63 -4.43 5.25 -4.54
N VAL A 64 -3.27 4.69 -4.18
CA VAL A 64 -3.17 3.53 -3.28
C VAL A 64 -3.51 3.90 -1.85
N ILE A 65 -3.06 5.06 -1.38
CA ILE A 65 -3.36 5.52 -0.02
C ILE A 65 -4.84 5.88 0.13
N ASP A 66 -5.45 6.53 -0.87
CA ASP A 66 -6.89 6.78 -0.88
C ASP A 66 -7.72 5.49 -0.88
N MET A 67 -7.26 4.47 -1.61
CA MET A 67 -7.86 3.13 -1.62
C MET A 67 -7.80 2.50 -0.23
N LEU A 68 -6.64 2.54 0.41
CA LEU A 68 -6.39 2.00 1.74
C LEU A 68 -7.25 2.71 2.79
N ASP A 69 -7.32 4.05 2.74
CA ASP A 69 -8.18 4.85 3.61
C ASP A 69 -9.66 4.43 3.50
N GLN A 70 -10.18 4.27 2.28
CA GLN A 70 -11.56 3.85 2.08
C GLN A 70 -11.83 2.45 2.65
N ILE A 71 -10.88 1.53 2.51
CA ILE A 71 -11.02 0.15 2.97
C ILE A 71 -10.96 0.08 4.50
N TYR A 72 -9.90 0.56 5.12
CA TYR A 72 -9.68 0.32 6.56
C TYR A 72 -10.45 1.28 7.46
N ARG A 73 -10.62 2.57 7.09
CA ARG A 73 -11.43 3.49 7.91
C ARG A 73 -12.90 3.10 7.95
N SER A 74 -13.43 2.50 6.87
CA SER A 74 -14.80 1.97 6.88
C SER A 74 -15.00 0.82 7.87
N HIS A 75 -13.90 0.17 8.30
CA HIS A 75 -13.89 -0.89 9.31
C HIS A 75 -13.46 -0.39 10.71
N GLY A 76 -13.39 0.94 10.90
CA GLY A 76 -13.13 1.55 12.21
C GLY A 76 -11.66 1.62 12.61
N TYR A 77 -10.73 1.47 11.66
CA TYR A 77 -9.30 1.67 11.91
C TYR A 77 -8.92 3.15 11.80
N ASP A 78 -8.11 3.62 12.73
CA ASP A 78 -7.30 4.82 12.57
C ASP A 78 -5.99 4.44 11.90
N ILE A 79 -5.52 5.25 10.92
CA ILE A 79 -4.32 4.93 10.16
C ILE A 79 -3.23 5.92 10.48
N GLU A 80 -2.09 5.39 10.92
CA GLU A 80 -0.85 6.14 11.15
C GLU A 80 0.11 5.86 9.99
N TYR A 81 0.49 6.91 9.25
CA TYR A 81 1.33 6.82 8.08
C TYR A 81 2.79 7.16 8.37
N TYR A 82 3.70 6.33 7.85
CA TYR A 82 5.14 6.51 7.89
C TYR A 82 5.68 6.68 6.48
N GLU A 83 6.07 7.88 6.14
CA GLU A 83 6.63 8.31 4.86
C GLU A 83 8.13 7.99 4.84
N VAL A 84 8.52 6.93 4.17
CA VAL A 84 9.90 6.41 4.19
C VAL A 84 10.29 5.84 2.83
N PRO A 85 11.59 5.82 2.48
CA PRO A 85 12.04 5.08 1.29
C PRO A 85 11.65 3.60 1.35
N LEU A 86 11.34 2.98 0.20
CA LEU A 86 10.87 1.60 0.10
C LEU A 86 11.73 0.62 0.91
N ALA A 87 13.05 0.61 0.72
CA ALA A 87 13.96 -0.29 1.43
C ALA A 87 13.85 -0.14 2.97
N ARG A 88 13.64 1.08 3.47
CA ARG A 88 13.39 1.32 4.89
C ARG A 88 12.00 0.83 5.31
N GLY A 89 10.98 1.03 4.49
CA GLY A 89 9.63 0.54 4.72
C GLY A 89 9.62 -0.99 4.85
N LEU A 90 10.30 -1.69 3.94
CA LEU A 90 10.46 -3.15 4.00
C LEU A 90 11.09 -3.61 5.32
N THR A 91 12.18 -2.95 5.74
CA THR A 91 12.82 -3.24 7.03
C THR A 91 11.86 -2.99 8.20
N MET A 92 11.14 -1.87 8.20
CA MET A 92 10.20 -1.52 9.26
C MET A 92 9.02 -2.50 9.35
N VAL A 93 8.54 -3.02 8.23
CA VAL A 93 7.52 -4.09 8.22
C VAL A 93 8.10 -5.39 8.74
N GLY A 94 9.30 -5.77 8.31
CA GLY A 94 10.00 -6.95 8.82
C GLY A 94 10.19 -6.93 10.34
N ASP A 95 10.59 -5.78 10.89
CA ASP A 95 10.80 -5.55 12.32
C ASP A 95 9.49 -5.33 13.12
N GLY A 96 8.33 -5.25 12.48
CA GLY A 96 7.04 -5.01 13.13
C GLY A 96 6.84 -3.56 13.61
N LEU A 97 7.62 -2.60 13.11
CA LEU A 97 7.44 -1.18 13.37
C LEU A 97 6.28 -0.59 12.56
N CYS A 98 6.06 -1.12 11.35
CA CYS A 98 4.84 -0.94 10.57
C CYS A 98 4.07 -2.26 10.50
N ASP A 99 2.74 -2.19 10.52
CA ASP A 99 1.87 -3.35 10.37
C ASP A 99 1.87 -3.85 8.92
N MET A 100 1.97 -2.93 7.96
CA MET A 100 1.93 -3.24 6.53
C MET A 100 2.64 -2.18 5.67
N LEU A 101 2.89 -2.58 4.41
CA LEU A 101 3.18 -1.72 3.27
C LEU A 101 2.15 -2.03 2.19
N PRO A 102 1.49 -1.01 1.57
CA PRO A 102 0.27 -1.22 0.79
C PRO A 102 0.50 -1.82 -0.60
N GLU A 103 1.72 -1.77 -1.10
CA GLU A 103 2.09 -2.30 -2.40
C GLU A 103 3.55 -2.75 -2.42
N TYR A 104 3.74 -3.99 -2.82
CA TYR A 104 5.06 -4.54 -3.09
C TYR A 104 4.93 -5.63 -4.15
N VAL A 105 5.90 -5.70 -5.04
CA VAL A 105 5.92 -6.70 -6.11
C VAL A 105 5.86 -8.10 -5.50
N PHE A 106 4.89 -8.90 -5.95
CA PHE A 106 4.80 -10.29 -5.52
C PHE A 106 5.93 -11.12 -6.14
N SER A 107 6.82 -11.61 -5.30
CA SER A 107 7.86 -12.56 -5.67
C SER A 107 7.91 -13.73 -4.67
N GLU A 108 8.31 -14.91 -5.17
CA GLU A 108 8.45 -16.09 -4.31
C GLU A 108 9.51 -15.88 -3.22
N ASN A 109 10.59 -15.15 -3.52
CA ASN A 109 11.65 -14.86 -2.57
C ASN A 109 11.16 -13.97 -1.41
N ALA A 110 10.38 -12.93 -1.69
CA ALA A 110 9.85 -12.04 -0.67
C ALA A 110 8.70 -12.68 0.13
N ALA A 111 8.07 -13.75 -0.37
CA ALA A 111 7.03 -14.49 0.34
C ALA A 111 7.54 -15.24 1.58
N ASP A 112 8.85 -15.46 1.70
CA ASP A 112 9.45 -16.01 2.90
C ASP A 112 9.61 -14.97 4.03
N GLU A 113 9.67 -13.67 3.68
CA GLU A 113 9.87 -12.58 4.62
C GLU A 113 8.56 -11.92 5.08
N PHE A 114 7.56 -11.84 4.19
CA PHE A 114 6.32 -11.13 4.41
C PHE A 114 5.09 -12.00 4.13
N VAL A 115 3.96 -11.63 4.72
CA VAL A 115 2.66 -12.23 4.37
C VAL A 115 1.93 -11.32 3.40
N TYR A 116 1.71 -11.80 2.18
CA TYR A 116 0.99 -11.08 1.15
C TYR A 116 -0.54 -11.23 1.30
N ALA A 117 -1.27 -10.17 0.97
CA ALA A 117 -2.71 -10.28 0.71
C ALA A 117 -2.97 -11.13 -0.55
N ASN A 118 -4.18 -11.69 -0.68
CA ASN A 118 -4.57 -12.44 -1.88
C ASN A 118 -4.96 -11.51 -3.03
N GLU A 119 -5.69 -10.43 -2.72
CA GLU A 119 -6.07 -9.43 -3.71
C GLU A 119 -4.92 -8.46 -3.94
N GLU A 120 -4.66 -8.20 -5.20
CA GLU A 120 -3.66 -7.25 -5.65
C GLU A 120 -4.04 -5.80 -5.33
N THR A 121 -3.06 -4.97 -5.04
CA THR A 121 -3.21 -3.52 -5.05
C THR A 121 -3.42 -3.06 -6.48
N PHE A 122 -2.46 -3.38 -7.35
CA PHE A 122 -2.54 -3.17 -8.80
C PHE A 122 -1.82 -4.27 -9.58
N ALA A 123 -2.16 -4.36 -10.87
CA ALA A 123 -1.40 -5.12 -11.84
C ALA A 123 -1.17 -4.24 -13.07
N TYR A 124 0.08 -4.06 -13.47
CA TYR A 124 0.47 -3.15 -14.56
C TYR A 124 1.56 -3.72 -15.44
N THR A 125 1.76 -3.10 -16.58
CA THR A 125 2.82 -3.46 -17.51
C THR A 125 4.09 -2.70 -17.14
N THR A 126 5.22 -3.39 -17.09
CA THR A 126 6.51 -2.73 -17.00
C THR A 126 6.88 -2.15 -18.36
N ALA A 127 7.35 -0.92 -18.35
CA ALA A 127 7.89 -0.25 -19.50
C ALA A 127 9.28 0.31 -19.19
N PHE A 128 9.96 0.76 -20.21
CA PHE A 128 11.24 1.46 -20.07
C PHE A 128 11.10 2.89 -20.53
N VAL A 129 11.83 3.79 -19.90
CA VAL A 129 12.02 5.14 -20.42
C VAL A 129 13.44 5.29 -20.94
N VAL A 130 13.55 5.91 -22.13
CA VAL A 130 14.80 6.17 -22.83
C VAL A 130 14.78 7.59 -23.39
N ARG A 131 15.94 8.09 -23.85
CA ARG A 131 15.98 9.35 -24.60
C ARG A 131 15.21 9.22 -25.91
N ARG A 132 14.46 10.26 -26.26
CA ARG A 132 13.69 10.29 -27.51
C ARG A 132 14.60 10.10 -28.72
N GLY A 133 14.16 9.21 -29.62
CA GLY A 133 14.91 8.83 -30.81
C GLY A 133 16.00 7.78 -30.60
N ASP A 134 16.16 7.25 -29.38
CA ASP A 134 17.00 6.07 -29.15
C ASP A 134 16.35 4.84 -29.82
N PRO A 135 17.01 4.15 -30.78
CA PRO A 135 16.43 2.99 -31.45
C PRO A 135 16.34 1.75 -30.56
N TRP A 136 16.81 1.84 -29.31
CA TRP A 136 16.85 0.72 -28.40
C TRP A 136 15.45 0.14 -28.12
N ARG A 137 15.40 -1.19 -28.06
CA ARG A 137 14.20 -1.95 -27.63
C ARG A 137 14.65 -3.09 -26.74
N TYR A 138 13.88 -3.37 -25.71
CA TYR A 138 14.13 -4.51 -24.84
C TYR A 138 13.78 -5.81 -25.56
N THR A 139 14.76 -6.67 -25.79
CA THR A 139 14.61 -7.99 -26.42
C THR A 139 15.18 -9.11 -25.54
N GLY A 140 15.30 -8.86 -24.24
CA GLY A 140 15.91 -9.71 -23.24
C GLY A 140 17.21 -9.10 -22.68
N ILE A 141 17.85 -9.83 -21.76
CA ILE A 141 18.96 -9.30 -20.97
C ILE A 141 20.13 -8.82 -21.83
N GLY A 142 20.45 -9.48 -22.93
CA GLY A 142 21.53 -9.06 -23.84
C GLY A 142 21.31 -7.67 -24.44
N SER A 143 20.08 -7.16 -24.49
CA SER A 143 19.81 -5.83 -25.05
C SER A 143 20.19 -4.67 -24.11
N ILE A 144 20.45 -4.94 -22.82
CA ILE A 144 20.89 -3.92 -21.86
C ILE A 144 22.40 -3.92 -21.61
N GLU A 145 23.13 -4.89 -22.14
CA GLU A 145 24.59 -4.95 -21.99
C GLU A 145 25.27 -3.67 -22.51
N GLY A 146 26.14 -3.11 -21.68
CA GLY A 146 26.85 -1.87 -21.98
C GLY A 146 26.02 -0.59 -21.84
N ARG A 147 24.73 -0.70 -21.45
CA ARG A 147 23.86 0.44 -21.12
C ARG A 147 23.90 0.72 -19.62
N ARG A 148 23.86 1.99 -19.25
CA ARG A 148 23.73 2.42 -17.84
C ARG A 148 22.26 2.38 -17.45
N VAL A 149 21.96 1.58 -16.44
CA VAL A 149 20.59 1.33 -15.96
C VAL A 149 20.44 1.96 -14.59
N ALA A 150 19.37 2.71 -14.38
CA ALA A 150 19.01 3.22 -13.06
C ALA A 150 18.05 2.26 -12.35
N THR A 151 18.19 2.15 -11.03
CA THR A 151 17.28 1.43 -10.14
C THR A 151 17.28 2.08 -8.75
N GLY A 152 16.38 1.65 -7.86
CA GLY A 152 16.33 2.08 -6.46
C GLY A 152 16.58 0.92 -5.48
N PRO A 153 17.00 1.22 -4.24
CA PRO A 153 17.15 0.21 -3.20
C PRO A 153 15.82 -0.48 -2.86
N GLY A 154 15.81 -1.80 -2.88
CA GLY A 154 14.63 -2.61 -2.56
C GLY A 154 13.65 -2.82 -3.72
N TRP A 155 13.91 -2.24 -4.91
CA TRP A 155 13.08 -2.47 -6.08
C TRP A 155 13.33 -3.87 -6.65
N ASP A 156 12.24 -4.61 -6.85
CA ASP A 156 12.26 -6.00 -7.31
C ASP A 156 11.62 -6.13 -8.69
N TYR A 157 12.42 -6.50 -9.69
CA TYR A 157 12.00 -6.76 -11.06
C TYR A 157 11.93 -8.26 -11.39
N SER A 158 12.11 -9.14 -10.41
CA SER A 158 12.20 -10.58 -10.62
C SER A 158 10.95 -11.17 -11.26
N SER A 159 9.77 -10.64 -10.94
CA SER A 159 8.52 -11.06 -11.55
C SER A 159 8.37 -10.62 -13.02
N MET A 160 8.98 -9.50 -13.41
CA MET A 160 9.08 -9.07 -14.81
C MET A 160 10.08 -9.96 -15.57
N SER A 161 11.31 -10.03 -15.06
CA SER A 161 12.40 -10.80 -15.63
C SER A 161 13.43 -11.16 -14.56
N PRO A 162 13.53 -12.44 -14.17
CA PRO A 162 14.57 -12.89 -13.23
C PRO A 162 15.98 -12.58 -13.72
N ASP A 163 16.21 -12.58 -15.06
CA ASP A 163 17.50 -12.24 -15.64
C ASP A 163 17.84 -10.76 -15.48
N TYR A 164 16.82 -9.88 -15.59
CA TYR A 164 17.00 -8.45 -15.37
C TYR A 164 17.36 -8.17 -13.91
N GLN A 165 16.63 -8.78 -12.96
CA GLN A 165 16.95 -8.63 -11.53
C GLN A 165 18.39 -9.10 -11.23
N ARG A 166 18.77 -10.29 -11.73
CA ARG A 166 20.13 -10.80 -11.55
C ARG A 166 21.20 -9.88 -12.16
N TYR A 167 20.90 -9.25 -13.30
CA TYR A 167 21.82 -8.29 -13.90
C TYR A 167 22.05 -7.07 -13.00
N LEU A 168 20.96 -6.54 -12.41
CA LEU A 168 21.04 -5.39 -11.48
C LEU A 168 21.85 -5.71 -10.22
N GLU A 169 21.74 -6.93 -9.73
CA GLU A 169 22.39 -7.38 -8.49
C GLU A 169 23.82 -7.92 -8.70
N ASP A 170 24.23 -8.26 -9.94
CA ASP A 170 25.56 -8.83 -10.21
C ASP A 170 26.64 -7.75 -10.03
N PRO A 171 27.59 -7.92 -9.07
CA PRO A 171 28.69 -6.96 -8.86
C PRO A 171 29.54 -6.68 -10.11
N LYS A 172 29.54 -7.59 -11.09
CA LYS A 172 30.26 -7.39 -12.35
C LYS A 172 29.66 -6.25 -13.17
N ASN A 173 28.40 -5.96 -12.98
CA ASN A 173 27.66 -4.92 -13.68
C ASN A 173 27.64 -3.58 -12.92
N ALA A 174 28.31 -3.47 -11.76
CA ALA A 174 28.29 -2.28 -10.92
C ALA A 174 28.67 -0.96 -11.64
N ASN A 175 29.47 -1.03 -12.73
CA ASN A 175 29.80 0.13 -13.54
C ASN A 175 28.67 0.57 -14.49
N PHE A 176 27.63 -0.25 -14.64
CA PHE A 176 26.48 -0.03 -15.52
C PHE A 176 25.17 0.09 -14.74
N VAL A 177 25.16 -0.14 -13.43
CA VAL A 177 23.98 -0.06 -12.60
C VAL A 177 24.11 1.07 -11.60
N GLU A 178 23.27 2.09 -11.75
CA GLU A 178 23.20 3.24 -10.85
C GLU A 178 22.05 3.03 -9.86
N VAL A 179 22.38 2.78 -8.60
CA VAL A 179 21.39 2.65 -7.52
C VAL A 179 21.12 4.02 -6.92
N ILE A 180 19.94 4.57 -7.17
CA ILE A 180 19.56 5.93 -6.77
C ILE A 180 18.76 5.87 -5.48
N ALA A 181 19.35 6.26 -4.37
CA ALA A 181 18.70 6.33 -3.07
C ALA A 181 18.20 7.75 -2.76
N GLY A 182 17.07 7.86 -2.08
CA GLY A 182 16.47 9.13 -1.67
C GLY A 182 15.20 8.92 -0.86
N ASN A 183 14.61 10.03 -0.39
CA ASN A 183 13.40 9.97 0.42
C ASN A 183 12.14 10.29 -0.41
N ASP A 184 12.21 11.16 -1.42
CA ASP A 184 11.04 11.76 -2.03
C ASP A 184 11.08 11.91 -3.57
N ASP A 185 12.22 12.17 -4.18
CA ASP A 185 12.31 12.54 -5.60
C ASP A 185 13.11 11.56 -6.48
N VAL A 186 13.22 10.30 -6.08
CA VAL A 186 14.12 9.32 -6.73
C VAL A 186 13.79 9.17 -8.21
N VAL A 187 12.52 8.95 -8.57
CA VAL A 187 12.11 8.76 -9.97
C VAL A 187 12.33 10.02 -10.79
N ASP A 188 12.00 11.19 -10.24
CA ASP A 188 12.25 12.49 -10.88
C ASP A 188 13.74 12.73 -11.20
N ARG A 189 14.62 12.33 -10.25
CA ARG A 189 16.07 12.43 -10.46
C ARG A 189 16.54 11.49 -11.55
N ILE A 190 16.01 10.27 -11.61
CA ILE A 190 16.34 9.32 -12.68
C ILE A 190 15.96 9.91 -14.04
N PHE A 191 14.78 10.53 -14.17
CA PHE A 191 14.37 11.17 -15.42
C PHE A 191 15.31 12.31 -15.83
N ARG A 192 15.74 13.17 -14.89
CA ARG A 192 16.75 14.20 -15.17
C ARG A 192 18.10 13.58 -15.57
N MET A 193 18.52 12.48 -14.93
CA MET A 193 19.75 11.76 -15.29
C MET A 193 19.66 11.15 -16.70
N LEU A 194 18.51 10.70 -17.16
CA LEU A 194 18.29 10.27 -18.55
C LEU A 194 18.49 11.43 -19.53
N VAL A 195 17.87 12.59 -19.27
CA VAL A 195 18.05 13.80 -20.09
C VAL A 195 19.52 14.24 -20.14
N GLU A 196 20.19 14.22 -19.00
CA GLU A 196 21.60 14.58 -18.84
C GLU A 196 22.59 13.52 -19.39
N ASN A 197 22.09 12.43 -19.98
CA ASN A 197 22.90 11.33 -20.48
C ASN A 197 23.80 10.68 -19.41
N ARG A 198 23.36 10.65 -18.16
CA ARG A 198 24.05 9.98 -17.04
C ARG A 198 23.66 8.52 -16.92
N VAL A 199 22.40 8.21 -17.24
CA VAL A 199 21.88 6.84 -17.41
C VAL A 199 21.22 6.71 -18.78
N ASP A 200 21.00 5.49 -19.24
CA ASP A 200 20.47 5.22 -20.57
C ASP A 200 19.08 4.60 -20.53
N LEU A 201 18.78 3.85 -19.46
CA LEU A 201 17.55 3.09 -19.30
C LEU A 201 17.05 3.20 -17.87
N TYR A 202 15.73 3.26 -17.74
CA TYR A 202 15.04 3.05 -16.48
C TYR A 202 13.75 2.26 -16.74
N ALA A 203 13.47 1.25 -15.90
CA ALA A 203 12.27 0.42 -15.96
C ALA A 203 11.36 0.70 -14.79
N ASP A 204 10.05 0.85 -15.03
CA ASP A 204 9.04 1.03 -14.00
C ASP A 204 7.64 0.67 -14.55
N ASN A 205 6.64 0.81 -13.73
CA ASN A 205 5.23 0.85 -14.06
C ASN A 205 4.95 1.92 -15.14
N ASP A 206 4.30 1.53 -16.20
CA ASP A 206 4.05 2.42 -17.34
C ASP A 206 3.16 3.64 -16.98
N LEU A 207 2.29 3.51 -15.96
CA LEU A 207 1.49 4.64 -15.45
C LEU A 207 2.37 5.66 -14.72
N VAL A 208 3.30 5.19 -13.88
CA VAL A 208 4.27 6.05 -13.19
C VAL A 208 5.16 6.76 -14.19
N LEU A 209 5.72 6.03 -15.16
CA LEU A 209 6.56 6.64 -16.21
C LEU A 209 5.81 7.73 -16.98
N GLN A 210 4.53 7.51 -17.31
CA GLN A 210 3.72 8.49 -18.01
C GLN A 210 3.41 9.71 -17.16
N ASP A 211 3.09 9.52 -15.87
CA ASP A 211 2.86 10.62 -14.93
C ASP A 211 4.09 11.51 -14.83
N VAL A 212 5.26 10.92 -14.60
CA VAL A 212 6.52 11.67 -14.45
C VAL A 212 6.88 12.42 -15.73
N LEU A 213 6.73 11.80 -16.91
CA LEU A 213 6.94 12.49 -18.19
C LEU A 213 6.07 13.73 -18.32
N ASN A 214 4.79 13.60 -17.99
CA ASN A 214 3.82 14.70 -18.11
C ASN A 214 4.11 15.80 -17.08
N ARG A 215 4.34 15.41 -15.83
CA ARG A 215 4.53 16.35 -14.72
C ARG A 215 5.84 17.14 -14.84
N LEU A 216 6.91 16.50 -15.33
CA LEU A 216 8.18 17.18 -15.58
C LEU A 216 8.25 17.87 -16.95
N GLY A 217 7.27 17.67 -17.83
CA GLY A 217 7.24 18.25 -19.17
C GLY A 217 8.32 17.70 -20.11
N LEU A 218 8.76 16.43 -19.90
CA LEU A 218 9.90 15.82 -20.61
C LEU A 218 9.49 14.98 -21.84
N ASN A 219 8.29 15.20 -22.37
CA ASN A 219 7.79 14.41 -23.50
C ASN A 219 8.57 14.64 -24.81
N GLU A 220 9.31 15.76 -24.94
CA GLU A 220 10.14 16.02 -26.12
C GLU A 220 11.55 15.41 -26.00
N GLU A 221 12.04 15.15 -24.78
CA GLU A 221 13.37 14.64 -24.50
C GLU A 221 13.41 13.11 -24.30
N LEU A 222 12.34 12.56 -23.74
CA LEU A 222 12.23 11.15 -23.35
C LEU A 222 11.05 10.47 -24.03
N GLU A 223 11.09 9.15 -24.14
CA GLU A 223 9.99 8.33 -24.63
C GLU A 223 9.87 7.03 -23.83
N ILE A 224 8.63 6.53 -23.70
CA ILE A 224 8.34 5.25 -23.08
C ILE A 224 8.36 4.15 -24.14
N VAL A 225 9.19 3.14 -23.89
CA VAL A 225 9.30 1.94 -24.72
C VAL A 225 8.63 0.78 -23.99
N ARG A 226 7.58 0.21 -24.61
CA ARG A 226 6.89 -0.95 -24.09
C ARG A 226 7.42 -2.22 -24.77
N PRO A 227 8.02 -3.14 -23.99
CA PRO A 227 8.67 -4.31 -24.58
C PRO A 227 7.70 -5.39 -25.10
N GLY A 228 6.39 -5.18 -24.99
CA GLY A 228 5.39 -6.20 -25.36
C GLY A 228 5.42 -7.43 -24.45
N LEU A 229 5.87 -7.26 -23.19
CA LEU A 229 5.82 -8.33 -22.20
C LEU A 229 4.36 -8.61 -21.84
N GLU A 230 3.90 -9.84 -22.09
CA GLU A 230 2.53 -10.25 -21.74
C GLU A 230 2.33 -10.33 -20.21
N LYS A 231 3.41 -10.53 -19.46
CA LYS A 231 3.34 -10.71 -18.02
C LYS A 231 3.19 -9.36 -17.31
N LYS A 232 2.09 -9.19 -16.61
CA LYS A 232 1.89 -8.03 -15.72
C LYS A 232 2.68 -8.21 -14.42
N LEU A 233 3.25 -7.14 -13.93
CA LEU A 233 3.70 -7.02 -12.56
C LEU A 233 2.47 -6.91 -11.66
N VAL A 234 2.44 -7.72 -10.63
CA VAL A 234 1.36 -7.71 -9.65
C VAL A 234 1.92 -7.24 -8.32
N GLU A 235 1.39 -6.14 -7.83
CA GLU A 235 1.68 -5.66 -6.49
C GLU A 235 0.57 -6.00 -5.52
N ARG A 236 0.96 -6.31 -4.30
CA ARG A 236 0.05 -6.68 -3.22
C ARG A 236 0.50 -6.03 -1.93
N PRO A 237 -0.42 -5.76 -1.00
CA PRO A 237 0.00 -5.40 0.34
C PRO A 237 0.80 -6.54 0.99
N ILE A 238 1.84 -6.15 1.70
CA ILE A 238 2.60 -7.03 2.57
C ILE A 238 2.33 -6.67 4.03
N PHE A 239 2.26 -7.69 4.87
CA PHE A 239 1.99 -7.56 6.30
C PHE A 239 3.14 -8.13 7.12
N SER A 240 3.42 -7.50 8.24
CA SER A 240 4.47 -7.93 9.15
C SER A 240 4.20 -9.33 9.73
N ASN A 241 5.24 -10.17 9.73
CA ASN A 241 5.23 -11.45 10.43
C ASN A 241 5.22 -11.29 11.97
N ALA A 242 5.64 -10.11 12.48
CA ALA A 242 5.61 -9.80 13.91
C ALA A 242 4.18 -9.52 14.45
N LEU A 243 3.21 -9.25 13.57
CA LEU A 243 1.82 -9.12 13.98
C LEU A 243 1.26 -10.43 14.56
N PRO A 244 0.42 -10.38 15.60
CA PRO A 244 -0.37 -11.53 16.03
C PRO A 244 -1.13 -12.12 14.83
N ALA A 245 -1.09 -13.44 14.68
CA ALA A 245 -1.65 -14.11 13.49
C ALA A 245 -3.14 -13.77 13.26
N GLU A 246 -3.93 -13.65 14.32
CA GLU A 246 -5.36 -13.28 14.25
C GLU A 246 -5.54 -11.87 13.73
N LYS A 247 -4.79 -10.88 14.27
CA LYS A 247 -4.83 -9.50 13.78
C LYS A 247 -4.42 -9.43 12.31
N ARG A 248 -3.32 -10.06 11.95
CA ARG A 248 -2.83 -10.09 10.56
C ARG A 248 -3.88 -10.68 9.61
N GLN A 249 -4.50 -11.80 9.98
CA GLN A 249 -5.54 -12.42 9.16
C GLN A 249 -6.77 -11.53 9.01
N THR A 250 -7.15 -10.81 10.07
CA THR A 250 -8.25 -9.84 10.03
C THR A 250 -7.95 -8.71 9.05
N LEU A 251 -6.75 -8.10 9.14
CA LEU A 251 -6.33 -7.04 8.23
C LEU A 251 -6.31 -7.50 6.77
N ILE A 252 -5.77 -8.70 6.49
CA ILE A 252 -5.76 -9.29 5.15
C ILE A 252 -7.20 -9.52 4.63
N SER A 253 -8.11 -9.99 5.48
CA SER A 253 -9.50 -10.24 5.09
C SER A 253 -10.22 -8.95 4.73
N ILE A 254 -10.02 -7.89 5.54
CA ILE A 254 -10.57 -6.55 5.29
C ILE A 254 -10.06 -6.02 3.94
N TRP A 255 -8.75 -6.10 3.70
CA TRP A 255 -8.17 -5.70 2.42
C TRP A 255 -8.80 -6.46 1.26
N ASN A 256 -8.79 -7.79 1.32
CA ASN A 256 -9.29 -8.64 0.23
C ASN A 256 -10.75 -8.36 -0.10
N GLU A 257 -11.62 -8.16 0.91
CA GLU A 257 -13.03 -7.85 0.71
C GLU A 257 -13.20 -6.44 0.14
N GLY A 258 -12.55 -5.46 0.74
CA GLY A 258 -12.60 -4.07 0.31
C GLY A 258 -12.09 -3.91 -1.13
N ARG A 259 -10.96 -4.55 -1.46
CA ARG A 259 -10.37 -4.48 -2.80
C ARG A 259 -11.29 -5.09 -3.86
N ARG A 260 -11.88 -6.26 -3.58
CA ARG A 260 -12.88 -6.86 -4.50
C ARG A 260 -14.06 -5.95 -4.76
N SER A 261 -14.56 -5.27 -3.72
CA SER A 261 -15.70 -4.36 -3.85
C SER A 261 -15.38 -3.08 -4.64
N MET A 262 -14.10 -2.70 -4.71
CA MET A 262 -13.64 -1.50 -5.41
C MET A 262 -13.30 -1.76 -6.88
N LYS A 263 -13.10 -3.00 -7.32
CA LYS A 263 -12.78 -3.33 -8.72
C LYS A 263 -13.80 -2.71 -9.68
N GLY A 264 -13.33 -2.22 -10.82
CA GLY A 264 -14.16 -1.53 -11.81
C GLY A 264 -14.47 -0.07 -11.44
N ALA A 265 -15.71 0.27 -11.13
CA ALA A 265 -16.14 1.66 -10.96
C ALA A 265 -15.46 2.38 -9.77
N GLY A 266 -15.15 1.67 -8.68
CA GLY A 266 -14.46 2.23 -7.53
C GLY A 266 -13.02 2.59 -7.88
N GLU A 267 -12.32 1.66 -8.45
CA GLU A 267 -10.94 1.85 -8.92
C GLU A 267 -10.84 2.96 -9.98
N LYS A 268 -11.76 2.95 -10.97
CA LYS A 268 -11.79 4.01 -11.97
C LYS A 268 -11.93 5.40 -11.36
N ARG A 269 -12.82 5.59 -10.38
CA ARG A 269 -12.98 6.90 -9.72
C ARG A 269 -11.71 7.38 -9.02
N LEU A 270 -10.94 6.45 -8.41
CA LEU A 270 -9.66 6.80 -7.80
C LEU A 270 -8.63 7.21 -8.86
N LEU A 271 -8.51 6.44 -9.93
CA LEU A 271 -7.60 6.74 -11.03
C LEU A 271 -7.96 8.08 -11.70
N ASP A 272 -9.25 8.33 -11.96
CA ASP A 272 -9.74 9.60 -12.53
C ASP A 272 -9.40 10.80 -11.62
N LYS A 273 -9.48 10.64 -10.28
CA LYS A 273 -9.11 11.68 -9.31
C LYS A 273 -7.66 12.15 -9.49
N TYR A 274 -6.76 11.22 -9.80
CA TYR A 274 -5.33 11.47 -9.98
C TYR A 274 -4.93 11.65 -11.46
N ASN A 275 -5.88 11.81 -12.37
CA ASN A 275 -5.65 11.91 -13.82
C ASN A 275 -4.86 10.74 -14.41
N VAL A 276 -4.96 9.55 -13.81
CA VAL A 276 -4.33 8.33 -14.30
C VAL A 276 -5.21 7.72 -15.38
N ALA A 277 -4.69 7.63 -16.59
CA ALA A 277 -5.43 7.05 -17.72
C ALA A 277 -5.72 5.56 -17.47
N PHE A 278 -7.00 5.18 -17.53
CA PHE A 278 -7.47 3.79 -17.43
C PHE A 278 -7.47 3.13 -18.83
N GLU A 279 -6.33 3.17 -19.52
CA GLU A 279 -6.26 2.51 -20.84
C GLU A 279 -6.05 1.00 -20.68
N GLY A 280 -7.08 0.24 -21.07
CA GLY A 280 -6.92 -1.15 -21.48
C GLY A 280 -6.63 -2.19 -20.40
N ARG A 281 -7.10 -2.04 -19.18
CA ARG A 281 -7.31 -3.22 -18.32
C ARG A 281 -8.53 -3.95 -18.86
N GLY A 282 -8.28 -4.87 -19.81
CA GLY A 282 -9.31 -5.61 -20.47
C GLY A 282 -10.29 -6.16 -19.46
N GLU A 283 -11.57 -6.02 -19.73
CA GLU A 283 -12.58 -6.93 -19.27
C GLU A 283 -12.11 -8.32 -19.73
N ASP A 284 -11.46 -9.06 -18.82
CA ASP A 284 -11.32 -10.51 -19.00
C ASP A 284 -12.75 -11.07 -18.97
N PRO A 285 -13.13 -11.86 -19.98
CA PRO A 285 -14.48 -12.37 -20.16
C PRO A 285 -14.93 -13.33 -19.05
#